data_01debf15a6e9706fa47eaa3d0353b157
#
_entry.id   01debf15a6e9706fa47eaa3d0353b157
#
_cell.length_a   1.000
_cell.length_b   1.000
_cell.length_c   1.000
_cell.angle_alpha   90.00
_cell.angle_beta   90.00
_cell.angle_gamma   90.00
#
_symmetry.space_group_name_H-M   'P 1'
#
loop_
_entity.id
_entity.type
_entity.pdbx_description
1 polymer ?
#
loop_
_entity_poly.entity_id
_entity_poly.type
_entity_poly.pdbx_seq_one_letter_code
_entity_poly.pdbx_strand_id
1 'polypeptide(L)'
;CALPIYVLTINTHKGFTAFNRRFILPELRDAVRSVSADIVCLQEVMGAHEVHPLHIENWPDTTHYEFLADTMWSDYAYGRNAVYPEGHHGNAVLSRFPIEYYENRDISVGNGEKRGLLYCRIVPPQSGITIHVICVHLGLRADQRQAQLTMLAEWVNTLPAGEPVVVAGDFNDWRQQA
;
A
#
# COMPACT_ATOMS: atom_id res chain seq x y z
N CYS A 1 6.14 -25.24 15.06
CA CYS A 1 5.84 -23.93 15.62
C CYS A 1 5.80 -22.95 14.44
N ALA A 2 4.66 -22.34 14.16
CA ALA A 2 4.58 -21.32 13.12
C ALA A 2 5.38 -20.08 13.58
N LEU A 3 6.27 -19.56 12.73
CA LEU A 3 6.96 -18.31 13.00
C LEU A 3 5.97 -17.16 12.85
N PRO A 4 6.06 -16.09 13.66
CA PRO A 4 5.22 -14.92 13.50
C PRO A 4 5.51 -14.25 12.14
N ILE A 5 4.48 -13.72 11.50
CA ILE A 5 4.60 -12.90 10.29
C ILE A 5 4.47 -11.44 10.71
N TYR A 6 5.47 -10.65 10.36
CA TYR A 6 5.51 -9.22 10.66
C TYR A 6 4.95 -8.41 9.50
N VAL A 7 3.99 -7.55 9.80
CA VAL A 7 3.38 -6.64 8.81
C VAL A 7 3.68 -5.20 9.19
N LEU A 8 4.21 -4.44 8.25
CA LEU A 8 4.44 -3.00 8.37
C LEU A 8 3.43 -2.26 7.50
N THR A 9 2.91 -1.15 7.98
CA THR A 9 2.18 -0.19 7.12
C THR A 9 2.77 1.21 7.26
N ILE A 10 2.89 1.92 6.14
CA ILE A 10 3.44 3.28 6.10
C ILE A 10 2.90 4.06 4.90
N ASN A 11 2.44 5.29 5.15
CA ASN A 11 2.18 6.25 4.09
C ASN A 11 3.51 6.87 3.65
N THR A 12 3.87 6.68 2.38
CA THR A 12 5.16 7.13 1.82
C THR A 12 5.17 8.59 1.41
N HIS A 13 4.00 9.22 1.41
CA HIS A 13 3.83 10.62 1.01
C HIS A 13 4.56 10.95 -0.31
N LYS A 14 4.41 10.07 -1.30
CA LYS A 14 5.04 10.17 -2.64
C LYS A 14 6.58 10.25 -2.62
N GLY A 15 7.21 9.83 -1.52
CA GLY A 15 8.66 9.90 -1.32
C GLY A 15 9.16 11.25 -0.80
N PHE A 16 8.27 12.11 -0.29
CA PHE A 16 8.61 13.44 0.22
C PHE A 16 8.33 13.58 1.72
N THR A 17 8.99 14.56 2.33
CA THR A 17 8.59 15.06 3.66
C THR A 17 7.28 15.83 3.57
N ALA A 18 6.68 16.15 4.74
CA ALA A 18 5.49 16.99 4.83
C ALA A 18 5.61 18.26 3.98
N PHE A 19 4.52 18.62 3.29
CA PHE A 19 4.46 19.74 2.34
C PHE A 19 5.41 19.62 1.14
N ASN A 20 5.82 18.42 0.75
CA ASN A 20 6.72 18.12 -0.39
C ASN A 20 8.03 18.93 -0.38
N ARG A 21 8.59 19.21 0.82
CA ARG A 21 9.75 20.09 0.96
C ARG A 21 11.07 19.41 0.58
N ARG A 22 11.21 18.12 0.82
CA ARG A 22 12.43 17.36 0.55
C ARG A 22 12.07 15.97 0.08
N PHE A 23 12.76 15.50 -0.95
CA PHE A 23 12.69 14.11 -1.40
C PHE A 23 13.50 13.23 -0.44
N ILE A 24 12.89 12.16 0.08
CA ILE A 24 13.44 11.29 1.13
C ILE A 24 13.24 9.80 0.83
N LEU A 25 12.92 9.46 -0.42
CA LEU A 25 12.66 8.07 -0.76
C LEU A 25 13.83 7.11 -0.46
N PRO A 26 15.12 7.51 -0.69
CA PRO A 26 16.25 6.67 -0.30
C PRO A 26 16.32 6.41 1.21
N GLU A 27 16.15 7.44 2.03
CA GLU A 27 16.13 7.31 3.50
C GLU A 27 14.92 6.49 3.96
N LEU A 28 13.77 6.65 3.29
CA LEU A 28 12.58 5.86 3.58
C LEU A 28 12.81 4.38 3.29
N ARG A 29 13.46 4.05 2.15
CA ARG A 29 13.85 2.67 1.83
C ARG A 29 14.69 2.06 2.95
N ASP A 30 15.71 2.77 3.40
CA ASP A 30 16.62 2.26 4.43
C ASP A 30 15.87 2.06 5.77
N ALA A 31 14.96 2.96 6.12
CA ALA A 31 14.11 2.84 7.30
C ALA A 31 13.17 1.62 7.20
N VAL A 32 12.48 1.44 6.08
CA VAL A 32 11.57 0.30 5.86
C VAL A 32 12.34 -1.02 5.90
N ARG A 33 13.53 -1.08 5.30
CA ARG A 33 14.41 -2.26 5.34
C ARG A 33 14.86 -2.60 6.76
N SER A 34 15.16 -1.59 7.58
CA SER A 34 15.62 -1.81 8.97
C SER A 34 14.58 -2.50 9.86
N VAL A 35 13.28 -2.32 9.55
CA VAL A 35 12.19 -3.02 10.25
C VAL A 35 12.15 -4.50 9.91
N SER A 36 12.60 -4.88 8.72
CA SER A 36 12.65 -6.28 8.25
C SER A 36 11.30 -7.01 8.30
N ALA A 37 10.19 -6.30 8.07
CA ALA A 37 8.88 -6.90 8.00
C ALA A 37 8.77 -7.90 6.83
N ASP A 38 7.92 -8.91 6.97
CA ASP A 38 7.67 -9.91 5.92
C ASP A 38 6.75 -9.36 4.83
N ILE A 39 5.79 -8.52 5.23
CA ILE A 39 4.81 -7.88 4.35
C ILE A 39 4.79 -6.38 4.67
N VAL A 40 4.81 -5.54 3.64
CA VAL A 40 4.76 -4.07 3.78
C VAL A 40 3.61 -3.51 2.96
N CYS A 41 2.69 -2.82 3.63
CA CYS A 41 1.58 -2.10 3.01
C CYS A 41 1.95 -0.62 2.90
N LEU A 42 2.03 -0.10 1.69
CA LEU A 42 2.46 1.27 1.40
C LEU A 42 1.30 2.09 0.82
N GLN A 43 1.15 3.33 1.26
CA GLN A 43 0.18 4.27 0.72
C GLN A 43 0.89 5.47 0.08
N GLU A 44 0.22 6.15 -0.84
CA GLU A 44 0.74 7.25 -1.65
C GLU A 44 2.06 6.91 -2.37
N VAL A 45 2.19 5.68 -2.84
CA VAL A 45 3.39 5.26 -3.58
C VAL A 45 3.30 5.75 -5.02
N MET A 46 4.35 6.42 -5.46
CA MET A 46 4.45 6.89 -6.85
C MET A 46 4.73 5.71 -7.78
N GLY A 47 3.92 5.58 -8.83
CA GLY A 47 4.20 4.66 -9.93
C GLY A 47 5.12 5.32 -10.95
N ALA A 48 4.55 5.97 -11.95
CA ALA A 48 5.32 6.77 -12.92
C ALA A 48 5.15 8.26 -12.67
N HIS A 49 6.17 9.05 -13.00
CA HIS A 49 6.12 10.50 -13.02
C HIS A 49 7.06 11.04 -14.10
N GLU A 50 6.58 11.95 -14.97
CA GLU A 50 7.34 12.41 -16.12
C GLU A 50 8.23 13.64 -15.81
N VAL A 51 7.85 14.44 -14.83
CA VAL A 51 8.51 15.73 -14.52
C VAL A 51 9.52 15.60 -13.38
N HIS A 52 9.20 14.90 -12.31
CA HIS A 52 10.10 14.78 -11.15
C HIS A 52 11.48 14.21 -11.48
N PRO A 53 11.63 13.19 -12.34
CA PRO A 53 12.94 12.68 -12.72
C PRO A 53 13.88 13.73 -13.36
N LEU A 54 13.28 14.78 -13.94
CA LEU A 54 14.05 15.85 -14.62
C LEU A 54 14.63 16.88 -13.64
N HIS A 55 14.11 16.96 -12.42
CA HIS A 55 14.40 18.04 -11.47
C HIS A 55 14.82 17.58 -10.08
N ILE A 56 14.64 16.30 -9.76
CA ILE A 56 14.93 15.77 -8.44
C ILE A 56 16.16 14.85 -8.54
N GLU A 57 17.20 15.25 -7.83
CA GLU A 57 18.38 14.42 -7.69
C GLU A 57 18.07 13.11 -6.95
N ASN A 58 18.68 12.03 -7.39
CA ASN A 58 18.47 10.67 -6.87
C ASN A 58 17.05 10.12 -7.03
N TRP A 59 16.28 10.65 -7.99
CA TRP A 59 15.04 9.99 -8.38
C TRP A 59 15.36 8.62 -8.97
N PRO A 60 14.68 7.54 -8.54
CA PRO A 60 14.97 6.20 -9.05
C PRO A 60 14.56 6.04 -10.52
N ASP A 61 15.30 5.24 -11.26
CA ASP A 61 14.98 4.87 -12.65
C ASP A 61 13.78 3.89 -12.74
N THR A 62 13.42 3.28 -11.61
CA THR A 62 12.28 2.37 -11.46
C THR A 62 11.12 3.07 -10.77
N THR A 63 9.96 2.41 -10.70
CA THR A 63 8.85 2.89 -9.88
C THR A 63 9.23 2.91 -8.39
N HIS A 64 8.57 3.75 -7.60
CA HIS A 64 8.90 3.84 -6.16
C HIS A 64 8.66 2.52 -5.42
N TYR A 65 7.63 1.74 -5.79
CA TYR A 65 7.39 0.45 -5.15
C TYR A 65 8.46 -0.59 -5.51
N GLU A 66 8.98 -0.59 -6.74
CA GLU A 66 10.13 -1.44 -7.13
C GLU A 66 11.39 -1.02 -6.38
N PHE A 67 11.67 0.28 -6.32
CA PHE A 67 12.80 0.83 -5.59
C PHE A 67 12.76 0.48 -4.09
N LEU A 68 11.57 0.53 -3.48
CA LEU A 68 11.39 0.17 -2.07
C LEU A 68 11.47 -1.34 -1.85
N ALA A 69 10.96 -2.17 -2.79
CA ALA A 69 11.06 -3.62 -2.72
C ALA A 69 12.52 -4.09 -2.80
N ASP A 70 13.28 -3.51 -3.74
CA ASP A 70 14.66 -3.85 -4.00
C ASP A 70 14.87 -5.38 -4.03
N THR A 71 15.88 -5.87 -3.32
CA THR A 71 16.18 -7.30 -3.19
C THR A 71 15.56 -7.97 -1.95
N MET A 72 14.93 -7.19 -1.05
CA MET A 72 14.41 -7.69 0.21
C MET A 72 13.03 -8.36 0.08
N TRP A 73 12.18 -7.80 -0.77
CA TRP A 73 10.84 -8.30 -1.04
C TRP A 73 10.79 -8.78 -2.49
N SER A 74 10.73 -10.10 -2.67
CA SER A 74 10.77 -10.73 -3.98
C SER A 74 9.52 -10.49 -4.81
N ASP A 75 8.39 -10.25 -4.15
CA ASP A 75 7.10 -10.01 -4.79
C ASP A 75 6.52 -8.67 -4.36
N TYR A 76 5.83 -8.03 -5.29
CA TYR A 76 5.07 -6.81 -5.02
C TYR A 76 3.82 -6.71 -5.90
N ALA A 77 2.83 -5.99 -5.40
CA ALA A 77 1.63 -5.60 -6.12
C ALA A 77 1.42 -4.10 -6.00
N TYR A 78 0.87 -3.48 -7.04
CA TYR A 78 0.58 -2.06 -7.08
C TYR A 78 -0.85 -1.79 -7.58
N GLY A 79 -1.58 -0.98 -6.82
CA GLY A 79 -2.91 -0.51 -7.15
C GLY A 79 -2.88 0.99 -7.48
N ARG A 80 -3.03 1.33 -8.77
CA ARG A 80 -3.08 2.70 -9.23
C ARG A 80 -4.43 3.34 -8.89
N ASN A 81 -4.42 4.41 -8.10
CA ASN A 81 -5.61 5.09 -7.62
C ASN A 81 -5.77 6.50 -8.20
N ALA A 82 -4.86 7.40 -7.87
CA ALA A 82 -4.89 8.78 -8.34
C ALA A 82 -4.00 8.94 -9.58
N VAL A 83 -4.57 9.50 -10.64
CA VAL A 83 -3.90 9.74 -11.93
C VAL A 83 -3.94 11.23 -12.24
N TYR A 84 -2.79 11.77 -12.58
CA TYR A 84 -2.57 13.16 -12.96
C TYR A 84 -1.88 13.22 -14.33
N PRO A 85 -1.87 14.38 -15.01
CA PRO A 85 -1.20 14.50 -16.30
C PRO A 85 0.27 14.05 -16.26
N GLU A 86 0.99 14.35 -15.18
CA GLU A 86 2.43 14.06 -15.05
C GLU A 86 2.73 12.69 -14.43
N GLY A 87 1.73 11.96 -13.94
CA GLY A 87 1.98 10.67 -13.31
C GLY A 87 0.80 10.12 -12.51
N HIS A 88 1.10 9.12 -11.69
CA HIS A 88 0.09 8.48 -10.85
C HIS A 88 0.67 7.94 -9.55
N HIS A 89 -0.16 7.82 -8.53
CA HIS A 89 0.19 7.14 -7.28
C HIS A 89 -0.96 6.25 -6.77
N GLY A 90 -0.65 5.42 -5.79
CA GLY A 90 -1.63 4.52 -5.22
C GLY A 90 -1.09 3.75 -4.02
N ASN A 91 -1.63 2.56 -3.83
CA ASN A 91 -1.19 1.64 -2.78
C ASN A 91 -0.25 0.59 -3.36
N ALA A 92 0.69 0.10 -2.54
CA ALA A 92 1.51 -1.06 -2.89
C ALA A 92 1.59 -2.04 -1.72
N VAL A 93 1.77 -3.31 -2.05
CA VAL A 93 2.10 -4.37 -1.08
C VAL A 93 3.40 -4.98 -1.53
N LEU A 94 4.41 -5.00 -0.64
CA LEU A 94 5.66 -5.71 -0.84
C LEU A 94 5.62 -6.98 0.02
N SER A 95 6.11 -8.10 -0.50
CA SER A 95 6.07 -9.38 0.20
C SER A 95 7.35 -10.19 0.01
N ARG A 96 7.83 -10.83 1.08
CA ARG A 96 8.85 -11.87 1.01
C ARG A 96 8.29 -13.21 0.52
N PHE A 97 6.96 -13.32 0.51
CA PHE A 97 6.25 -14.52 0.12
C PHE A 97 5.56 -14.32 -1.23
N PRO A 98 5.31 -15.38 -2.00
CA PRO A 98 4.60 -15.28 -3.26
C PRO A 98 3.24 -14.62 -3.14
N ILE A 99 2.98 -13.62 -4.00
CA ILE A 99 1.66 -13.02 -4.20
C ILE A 99 1.01 -13.76 -5.37
N GLU A 100 0.15 -14.74 -5.07
CA GLU A 100 -0.47 -15.57 -6.11
C GLU A 100 -1.57 -14.84 -6.90
N TYR A 101 -2.17 -13.82 -6.26
CA TYR A 101 -3.22 -13.03 -6.87
C TYR A 101 -3.29 -11.66 -6.22
N TYR A 102 -3.58 -10.63 -7.00
CA TYR A 102 -3.91 -9.32 -6.47
C TYR A 102 -4.98 -8.64 -7.32
N GLU A 103 -5.71 -7.72 -6.69
CA GLU A 103 -6.76 -6.91 -7.31
C GLU A 103 -6.80 -5.53 -6.65
N ASN A 104 -6.94 -4.49 -7.45
CA ASN A 104 -7.17 -3.13 -6.93
C ASN A 104 -8.62 -2.72 -7.21
N ARG A 105 -9.38 -2.43 -6.17
CA ARG A 105 -10.79 -2.02 -6.24
C ARG A 105 -10.94 -0.55 -5.96
N ASP A 106 -11.70 0.14 -6.80
CA ASP A 106 -12.07 1.54 -6.57
C ASP A 106 -13.08 1.62 -5.42
N ILE A 107 -12.70 2.30 -4.35
CA ILE A 107 -13.56 2.63 -3.20
C ILE A 107 -13.79 4.14 -3.07
N SER A 108 -13.63 4.87 -4.16
CA SER A 108 -13.78 6.33 -4.16
C SER A 108 -15.21 6.75 -3.84
N VAL A 109 -15.37 7.79 -3.02
CA VAL A 109 -16.66 8.37 -2.65
C VAL A 109 -16.65 9.86 -2.96
N GLY A 110 -17.60 10.29 -3.79
CA GLY A 110 -17.70 11.69 -4.22
C GLY A 110 -16.62 12.11 -5.21
N ASN A 111 -16.35 13.42 -5.29
CA ASN A 111 -15.46 14.01 -6.29
C ASN A 111 -14.02 14.26 -5.79
N GLY A 112 -13.64 13.63 -4.68
CA GLY A 112 -12.29 13.75 -4.13
C GLY A 112 -11.24 12.92 -4.88
N GLU A 113 -10.02 12.92 -4.36
CA GLU A 113 -8.95 12.08 -4.86
C GLU A 113 -9.36 10.61 -4.83
N LYS A 114 -9.07 9.90 -5.91
CA LYS A 114 -9.43 8.49 -6.04
C LYS A 114 -8.75 7.64 -4.99
N ARG A 115 -9.49 6.70 -4.43
CA ARG A 115 -9.07 5.77 -3.37
C ARG A 115 -9.27 4.33 -3.82
N GLY A 116 -8.33 3.48 -3.47
CA GLY A 116 -8.38 2.06 -3.80
C GLY A 116 -8.17 1.18 -2.58
N LEU A 117 -8.69 -0.03 -2.70
CA LEU A 117 -8.43 -1.16 -1.84
C LEU A 117 -7.57 -2.12 -2.64
N LEU A 118 -6.29 -2.25 -2.28
CA LEU A 118 -5.39 -3.22 -2.91
C LEU A 118 -5.40 -4.51 -2.10
N TYR A 119 -5.99 -5.53 -2.67
CA TYR A 119 -6.02 -6.87 -2.12
C TYR A 119 -4.91 -7.73 -2.69
N CYS A 120 -4.27 -8.54 -1.84
CA CYS A 120 -3.27 -9.53 -2.21
C CYS A 120 -3.58 -10.86 -1.51
N ARG A 121 -3.52 -11.96 -2.27
CA ARG A 121 -3.51 -13.32 -1.74
C ARG A 121 -2.07 -13.79 -1.66
N ILE A 122 -1.56 -13.97 -0.44
CA ILE A 122 -0.17 -14.32 -0.16
C ILE A 122 -0.11 -15.72 0.42
N VAL A 123 0.79 -16.55 -0.10
CA VAL A 123 0.96 -17.92 0.35
C VAL A 123 2.41 -18.14 0.79
N PRO A 124 2.69 -18.07 2.12
CA PRO A 124 4.02 -18.37 2.62
C PRO A 124 4.41 -19.81 2.29
N PRO A 125 5.63 -20.04 1.77
CA PRO A 125 6.09 -21.38 1.41
C PRO A 125 5.96 -22.37 2.56
N GLN A 126 5.52 -23.59 2.26
CA GLN A 126 5.40 -24.71 3.20
C GLN A 126 4.41 -24.47 4.37
N SER A 127 3.69 -23.35 4.40
CA SER A 127 2.72 -23.06 5.46
C SER A 127 1.39 -23.78 5.28
N GLY A 128 0.99 -24.02 4.03
CA GLY A 128 -0.36 -24.47 3.68
C GLY A 128 -1.47 -23.46 4.02
N ILE A 129 -1.09 -22.20 4.33
CA ILE A 129 -2.00 -21.15 4.76
C ILE A 129 -2.03 -20.06 3.69
N THR A 130 -3.22 -19.64 3.30
CA THR A 130 -3.44 -18.43 2.51
C THR A 130 -3.67 -17.25 3.45
N ILE A 131 -2.97 -16.13 3.20
CA ILE A 131 -3.15 -14.89 3.95
C ILE A 131 -3.75 -13.85 3.00
N HIS A 132 -4.88 -13.27 3.40
CA HIS A 132 -5.52 -12.19 2.68
C HIS A 132 -5.02 -10.86 3.23
N VAL A 133 -4.28 -10.11 2.43
CA VAL A 133 -3.73 -8.79 2.81
C VAL A 133 -4.45 -7.71 2.03
N ILE A 134 -4.95 -6.71 2.74
CA ILE A 134 -5.70 -5.60 2.17
C ILE A 134 -5.01 -4.30 2.58
N CYS A 135 -4.43 -3.60 1.60
CA CYS A 135 -3.83 -2.29 1.81
C CYS A 135 -4.83 -1.19 1.42
N VAL A 136 -5.16 -0.31 2.36
CA VAL A 136 -6.12 0.78 2.16
C VAL A 136 -5.50 2.15 2.39
N HIS A 137 -6.06 3.16 1.72
CA HIS A 137 -5.88 4.56 2.04
C HIS A 137 -7.24 5.23 1.96
N LEU A 138 -7.85 5.52 3.11
CA LEU A 138 -9.21 6.04 3.17
C LEU A 138 -9.27 7.56 2.93
N GLY A 139 -10.49 8.04 2.72
CA GLY A 139 -10.76 9.46 2.52
C GLY A 139 -10.56 10.30 3.77
N LEU A 140 -10.34 11.60 3.59
CA LEU A 140 -10.13 12.56 4.68
C LEU A 140 -11.42 12.88 5.45
N ARG A 141 -12.57 12.78 4.81
CA ARG A 141 -13.87 13.12 5.40
C ARG A 141 -14.48 11.91 6.10
N ALA A 142 -15.13 12.12 7.23
CA ALA A 142 -15.75 11.05 8.01
C ALA A 142 -16.83 10.29 7.23
N ASP A 143 -17.67 11.00 6.45
CA ASP A 143 -18.69 10.39 5.61
C ASP A 143 -18.10 9.48 4.51
N GLN A 144 -16.99 9.89 3.91
CA GLN A 144 -16.27 9.07 2.94
C GLN A 144 -15.70 7.81 3.60
N ARG A 145 -15.03 7.96 4.75
CA ARG A 145 -14.47 6.82 5.49
C ARG A 145 -15.54 5.81 5.88
N GLN A 146 -16.68 6.28 6.41
CA GLN A 146 -17.78 5.39 6.78
C GLN A 146 -18.29 4.57 5.60
N ALA A 147 -18.49 5.19 4.44
CA ALA A 147 -18.90 4.49 3.23
C ALA A 147 -17.83 3.49 2.76
N GLN A 148 -16.56 3.89 2.79
CA GLN A 148 -15.43 3.04 2.39
C GLN A 148 -15.23 1.85 3.33
N LEU A 149 -15.40 2.05 4.64
CA LEU A 149 -15.37 0.96 5.63
C LEU A 149 -16.52 -0.03 5.43
N THR A 150 -17.69 0.46 5.05
CA THR A 150 -18.83 -0.43 4.70
C THR A 150 -18.47 -1.29 3.49
N MET A 151 -17.95 -0.69 2.40
CA MET A 151 -17.50 -1.44 1.21
C MET A 151 -16.41 -2.47 1.57
N LEU A 152 -15.46 -2.09 2.40
CA LEU A 152 -14.39 -2.98 2.88
C LEU A 152 -14.97 -4.16 3.67
N ALA A 153 -15.86 -3.90 4.63
CA ALA A 153 -16.48 -4.93 5.46
C ALA A 153 -17.32 -5.91 4.61
N GLU A 154 -18.14 -5.39 3.70
CA GLU A 154 -18.91 -6.21 2.77
C GLU A 154 -18.01 -7.13 1.97
N TRP A 155 -16.90 -6.61 1.46
CA TRP A 155 -15.97 -7.40 0.67
C TRP A 155 -15.21 -8.43 1.49
N VAL A 156 -14.72 -8.07 2.69
CA VAL A 156 -14.05 -9.02 3.61
C VAL A 156 -14.95 -10.20 3.94
N ASN A 157 -16.26 -9.96 4.10
CA ASN A 157 -17.24 -11.02 4.36
C ASN A 157 -17.41 -12.01 3.18
N THR A 158 -16.89 -11.70 1.98
CA THR A 158 -16.88 -12.63 0.84
C THR A 158 -15.67 -13.55 0.83
N LEU A 159 -14.65 -13.29 1.67
CA LEU A 159 -13.45 -14.12 1.74
C LEU A 159 -13.73 -15.46 2.43
N PRO A 160 -12.94 -16.50 2.14
CA PRO A 160 -13.10 -17.81 2.75
C PRO A 160 -13.03 -17.76 4.28
N ALA A 161 -14.03 -18.34 4.95
CA ALA A 161 -14.05 -18.40 6.41
C ALA A 161 -12.88 -19.25 6.95
N GLY A 162 -12.22 -18.74 7.98
CA GLY A 162 -11.11 -19.44 8.65
C GLY A 162 -9.72 -19.13 8.06
N GLU A 163 -9.62 -18.41 6.96
CA GLU A 163 -8.35 -17.91 6.46
C GLU A 163 -8.02 -16.55 7.10
N PRO A 164 -6.75 -16.29 7.49
CA PRO A 164 -6.36 -15.04 8.11
C PRO A 164 -6.49 -13.86 7.15
N VAL A 165 -7.08 -12.77 7.65
CA VAL A 165 -7.24 -11.51 6.92
C VAL A 165 -6.50 -10.40 7.68
N VAL A 166 -5.66 -9.67 6.97
CA VAL A 166 -4.95 -8.48 7.49
C VAL A 166 -5.41 -7.26 6.70
N VAL A 167 -5.99 -6.29 7.39
CA VAL A 167 -6.29 -4.97 6.83
C VAL A 167 -5.32 -3.97 7.43
N ALA A 168 -4.53 -3.33 6.60
CA ALA A 168 -3.54 -2.35 7.01
C ALA A 168 -3.54 -1.14 6.06
N GLY A 169 -3.18 0.02 6.57
CA GLY A 169 -3.12 1.21 5.73
C GLY A 169 -3.30 2.51 6.50
N ASP A 170 -3.53 3.58 5.73
CA ASP A 170 -3.86 4.89 6.28
C ASP A 170 -5.38 5.08 6.32
N PHE A 171 -5.94 4.97 7.50
CA PHE A 171 -7.38 5.12 7.75
C PHE A 171 -7.82 6.59 7.83
N ASN A 172 -6.89 7.53 7.88
CA ASN A 172 -7.18 8.97 8.03
C ASN A 172 -8.11 9.32 9.20
N ASP A 173 -8.11 8.49 10.24
CA ASP A 173 -8.98 8.66 11.41
C ASP A 173 -8.23 9.33 12.57
N TRP A 174 -7.91 10.60 12.41
CA TRP A 174 -7.21 11.41 13.41
C TRP A 174 -7.97 11.60 14.72
N ARG A 175 -9.28 11.31 14.73
CA ARG A 175 -10.15 11.47 15.89
C ARG A 175 -10.61 10.15 16.48
N GLN A 176 -10.14 9.02 15.97
CA GLN A 176 -10.53 7.67 16.42
C GLN A 176 -12.06 7.49 16.44
N GLN A 177 -12.73 7.87 15.35
CA GLN A 177 -14.18 7.83 15.18
C GLN A 177 -14.63 6.87 14.06
N ALA A 178 -13.72 6.01 13.59
CA ALA A 178 -14.03 4.99 12.59
C ALA A 178 -14.58 3.71 13.23
#